data_16e43417f7358ce89300accc9f7b22d9
#
_entry.id   16e43417f7358ce89300accc9f7b22d9
#
_cell.length_a   1.000
_cell.length_b   1.000
_cell.length_c   1.000
_cell.angle_alpha   90.00
_cell.angle_beta   90.00
_cell.angle_gamma   90.00
#
_symmetry.space_group_name_H-M   'P 1'
#
loop_
_entity.id
_entity.type
_entity.pdbx_description
1 polymer ?
#
loop_
_entity_poly.entity_id
_entity_poly.type
_entity_poly.pdbx_seq_one_letter_code
_entity_poly.pdbx_strand_id
1 'polypeptide(L)'
;LVSRRELMDRVQASLRPLFRWQVLQLLLGILFVALGAWCWAPNTHLPHRLASGLLLHAYGLLLIGSAANVCTKISRVDTSAPVEQIRSMLSSVRRGYLRFAPVIGFAWWLLWIPVAVAIGFDPVRHPNSLIPSLVVGVGGIAASLWLYRHALRSEQTGAKAWRTRLAGKSLSAAETALDEIEKAAIR
;
A
#
# COMPACT_ATOMS: atom_id res chain seq x y z
N LEU A 1 1.36 26.12 27.35
CA LEU A 1 0.32 25.07 27.31
C LEU A 1 -0.17 24.96 25.86
N VAL A 2 0.22 23.90 25.15
CA VAL A 2 -0.26 23.62 23.78
C VAL A 2 -1.74 23.26 23.87
N SER A 3 -2.58 23.96 23.12
CA SER A 3 -4.03 23.71 23.17
C SER A 3 -4.37 22.36 22.52
N ARG A 4 -5.45 21.69 23.00
CA ARG A 4 -5.95 20.44 22.39
C ARG A 4 -6.21 20.60 20.88
N ARG A 5 -6.63 21.79 20.45
CA ARG A 5 -6.87 22.13 19.04
C ARG A 5 -5.59 22.06 18.22
N GLU A 6 -4.49 22.66 18.69
CA GLU A 6 -3.20 22.63 17.97
C GLU A 6 -2.66 21.22 17.81
N LEU A 7 -2.85 20.36 18.82
CA LEU A 7 -2.42 18.96 18.75
C LEU A 7 -3.28 18.15 17.77
N MET A 8 -4.59 18.39 17.73
CA MET A 8 -5.49 17.75 16.76
C MET A 8 -5.22 18.22 15.34
N ASP A 9 -4.88 19.50 15.12
CA ASP A 9 -4.46 20.00 13.83
C ASP A 9 -3.16 19.34 13.35
N ARG A 10 -2.23 19.06 14.25
CA ARG A 10 -1.00 18.27 13.95
C ARG A 10 -1.33 16.83 13.57
N VAL A 11 -2.27 16.17 14.23
CA VAL A 11 -2.73 14.82 13.87
C VAL A 11 -3.32 14.82 12.45
N GLN A 12 -4.21 15.76 12.14
CA GLN A 12 -4.77 15.89 10.80
C GLN A 12 -3.71 16.21 9.76
N ALA A 13 -2.81 17.14 10.04
CA ALA A 13 -1.71 17.50 9.14
C ALA A 13 -0.80 16.29 8.84
N SER A 14 -0.55 15.43 9.83
CA SER A 14 0.26 14.22 9.66
C SER A 14 -0.42 13.15 8.80
N LEU A 15 -1.76 13.13 8.72
CA LEU A 15 -2.53 12.19 7.91
C LEU A 15 -2.69 12.64 6.44
N ARG A 16 -2.54 13.93 6.14
CA ARG A 16 -2.66 14.47 4.76
C ARG A 16 -1.74 13.79 3.74
N PRO A 17 -0.44 13.57 4.01
CA PRO A 17 0.42 12.89 3.04
C PRO A 17 0.00 11.43 2.83
N LEU A 18 -0.47 10.73 3.87
CA LEU A 18 -1.00 9.38 3.74
C LEU A 18 -2.22 9.37 2.81
N PHE A 19 -3.15 10.31 3.00
CA PHE A 19 -4.33 10.45 2.14
C PHE A 19 -3.95 10.70 0.67
N ARG A 20 -2.98 11.59 0.41
CA ARG A 20 -2.50 11.87 -0.96
C ARG A 20 -1.92 10.62 -1.63
N TRP A 21 -1.15 9.81 -0.90
CA TRP A 21 -0.62 8.54 -1.41
C TRP A 21 -1.74 7.54 -1.71
N GLN A 22 -2.80 7.50 -0.90
CA GLN A 22 -3.97 6.64 -1.17
C GLN A 22 -4.75 7.10 -2.40
N VAL A 23 -4.89 8.41 -2.63
CA VAL A 23 -5.50 8.94 -3.85
C VAL A 23 -4.66 8.57 -5.07
N LEU A 24 -3.34 8.71 -5.01
CA LEU A 24 -2.45 8.28 -6.09
C LEU A 24 -2.58 6.78 -6.37
N GLN A 25 -2.63 5.96 -5.32
CA GLN A 25 -2.85 4.51 -5.42
C GLN A 25 -4.21 4.17 -6.06
N LEU A 26 -5.26 4.91 -5.72
CA LEU A 26 -6.59 4.77 -6.32
C LEU A 26 -6.54 5.06 -7.82
N LEU A 27 -5.92 6.17 -8.23
CA LEU A 27 -5.76 6.55 -9.63
C LEU A 27 -4.96 5.51 -10.41
N LEU A 28 -3.88 5.00 -9.82
CA LEU A 28 -3.09 3.92 -10.41
C LEU A 28 -3.90 2.63 -10.55
N GLY A 29 -4.74 2.32 -9.57
CA GLY A 29 -5.65 1.18 -9.62
C GLY A 29 -6.66 1.30 -10.76
N ILE A 30 -7.26 2.48 -10.95
CA ILE A 30 -8.16 2.77 -12.07
C ILE A 30 -7.44 2.60 -13.41
N LEU A 31 -6.20 3.11 -13.51
CA LEU A 31 -5.37 2.94 -14.70
C LEU A 31 -5.12 1.47 -15.02
N PHE A 32 -4.80 0.65 -14.03
CA PHE A 32 -4.58 -0.79 -14.24
C PHE A 32 -5.85 -1.54 -14.60
N VAL A 33 -7.01 -1.18 -14.05
CA VAL A 33 -8.31 -1.72 -14.46
C VAL A 33 -8.60 -1.39 -15.92
N ALA A 34 -8.40 -0.14 -16.32
CA ALA A 34 -8.62 0.29 -17.71
C ALA A 34 -7.65 -0.38 -18.68
N LEU A 35 -6.36 -0.42 -18.35
CA LEU A 35 -5.31 -1.07 -19.14
C LEU A 35 -5.56 -2.58 -19.24
N GLY A 36 -5.94 -3.21 -18.14
CA GLY A 36 -6.32 -4.61 -18.11
C GLY A 36 -7.51 -4.90 -19.02
N ALA A 37 -8.58 -4.13 -18.92
CA ALA A 37 -9.77 -4.26 -19.78
C ALA A 37 -9.41 -4.06 -21.26
N TRP A 38 -8.62 -3.04 -21.57
CA TRP A 38 -8.11 -2.82 -22.93
C TRP A 38 -7.32 -4.01 -23.46
N CYS A 39 -6.52 -4.68 -22.60
CA CYS A 39 -5.71 -5.82 -23.02
C CYS A 39 -6.54 -7.07 -23.27
N TRP A 40 -7.45 -7.45 -22.34
CA TRP A 40 -8.15 -8.74 -22.44
C TRP A 40 -9.44 -8.70 -23.25
N ALA A 41 -10.22 -7.59 -23.19
CA ALA A 41 -11.56 -7.58 -23.78
C ALA A 41 -11.59 -7.86 -25.30
N PRO A 42 -10.72 -7.22 -26.13
CA PRO A 42 -10.67 -7.51 -27.56
C PRO A 42 -9.85 -8.77 -27.91
N ASN A 43 -9.12 -9.35 -26.96
CA ASN A 43 -8.13 -10.42 -27.21
C ASN A 43 -8.43 -11.71 -26.43
N THR A 44 -9.69 -12.05 -26.23
CA THR A 44 -10.12 -13.26 -25.49
C THR A 44 -9.61 -14.57 -26.10
N HIS A 45 -9.30 -14.57 -27.40
CA HIS A 45 -8.76 -15.70 -28.14
C HIS A 45 -7.23 -15.87 -27.96
N LEU A 46 -6.54 -14.89 -27.38
CA LEU A 46 -5.08 -14.92 -27.13
C LEU A 46 -4.80 -15.16 -25.64
N PRO A 47 -4.42 -16.40 -25.24
CA PRO A 47 -4.31 -16.77 -23.82
C PRO A 47 -3.37 -15.85 -23.02
N HIS A 48 -2.23 -15.44 -23.60
CA HIS A 48 -1.25 -14.58 -22.92
C HIS A 48 -1.78 -13.16 -22.67
N ARG A 49 -2.57 -12.59 -23.62
CA ARG A 49 -3.21 -11.28 -23.45
C ARG A 49 -4.38 -11.35 -22.48
N LEU A 50 -5.19 -12.40 -22.58
CA LEU A 50 -6.27 -12.65 -21.64
C LEU A 50 -5.75 -12.75 -20.21
N ALA A 51 -4.75 -13.62 -19.97
CA ALA A 51 -4.16 -13.80 -18.63
C ALA A 51 -3.54 -12.52 -18.10
N SER A 52 -2.73 -11.82 -18.92
CA SER A 52 -2.08 -10.56 -18.51
C SER A 52 -3.11 -9.46 -18.21
N GLY A 53 -4.13 -9.32 -19.04
CA GLY A 53 -5.20 -8.35 -18.84
C GLY A 53 -6.02 -8.63 -17.59
N LEU A 54 -6.37 -9.88 -17.31
CA LEU A 54 -7.09 -10.27 -16.09
C LEU A 54 -6.24 -10.05 -14.84
N LEU A 55 -4.93 -10.33 -14.88
CA LEU A 55 -4.01 -10.06 -13.78
C LEU A 55 -3.93 -8.57 -13.47
N LEU A 56 -3.78 -7.71 -14.50
CA LEU A 56 -3.77 -6.25 -14.31
C LEU A 56 -5.11 -5.75 -13.75
N HIS A 57 -6.22 -6.27 -14.26
CA HIS A 57 -7.55 -5.91 -13.80
C HIS A 57 -7.75 -6.27 -12.33
N ALA A 58 -7.43 -7.51 -11.94
CA ALA A 58 -7.52 -7.98 -10.57
C ALA A 58 -6.60 -7.18 -9.62
N TYR A 59 -5.37 -6.88 -10.06
CA TYR A 59 -4.44 -6.08 -9.26
C TYR A 59 -4.94 -4.62 -9.12
N GLY A 60 -5.49 -4.03 -10.19
CA GLY A 60 -6.11 -2.71 -10.14
C GLY A 60 -7.27 -2.65 -9.14
N LEU A 61 -8.17 -3.66 -9.14
CA LEU A 61 -9.25 -3.77 -8.15
C LEU A 61 -8.72 -3.91 -6.72
N LEU A 62 -7.64 -4.67 -6.51
CA LEU A 62 -6.97 -4.79 -5.21
C LEU A 62 -6.43 -3.44 -4.74
N LEU A 63 -5.80 -2.66 -5.62
CA LEU A 63 -5.32 -1.30 -5.32
C LEU A 63 -6.46 -0.38 -4.92
N ILE A 64 -7.55 -0.36 -5.70
CA ILE A 64 -8.74 0.46 -5.44
C ILE A 64 -9.34 0.09 -4.08
N GLY A 65 -9.61 -1.21 -3.85
CA GLY A 65 -10.21 -1.68 -2.60
C GLY A 65 -9.37 -1.40 -1.37
N SER A 66 -8.05 -1.57 -1.46
CA SER A 66 -7.13 -1.27 -0.36
C SER A 66 -7.07 0.24 -0.06
N ALA A 67 -6.99 1.08 -1.10
CA ALA A 67 -6.97 2.53 -0.96
C ALA A 67 -8.30 3.06 -0.40
N ALA A 68 -9.43 2.60 -0.91
CA ALA A 68 -10.76 2.97 -0.45
C ALA A 68 -10.95 2.61 1.04
N ASN A 69 -10.51 1.42 1.47
CA ASN A 69 -10.57 1.01 2.87
C ASN A 69 -9.77 1.95 3.78
N VAL A 70 -8.57 2.34 3.38
CA VAL A 70 -7.73 3.27 4.16
C VAL A 70 -8.34 4.66 4.17
N CYS A 71 -8.78 5.20 3.02
CA CYS A 71 -9.42 6.51 2.92
C CYS A 71 -10.68 6.60 3.77
N THR A 72 -11.55 5.59 3.72
CA THR A 72 -12.78 5.53 4.53
C THR A 72 -12.48 5.53 6.03
N LYS A 73 -11.43 4.85 6.45
CA LYS A 73 -11.02 4.85 7.86
C LYS A 73 -10.45 6.21 8.29
N ILE A 74 -9.65 6.84 7.44
CA ILE A 74 -9.10 8.18 7.73
C ILE A 74 -10.22 9.23 7.80
N SER A 75 -11.19 9.19 6.88
CA SER A 75 -12.30 10.16 6.86
C SER A 75 -13.24 10.03 8.05
N ARG A 76 -13.27 8.89 8.72
CA ARG A 76 -14.07 8.64 9.94
C ARG A 76 -13.35 9.03 11.23
N VAL A 77 -12.12 9.52 11.17
CA VAL A 77 -11.42 10.01 12.36
C VAL A 77 -12.07 11.30 12.82
N ASP A 78 -12.93 11.19 13.84
CA ASP A 78 -13.52 12.34 14.50
C ASP A 78 -12.53 12.88 15.55
N THR A 79 -12.03 14.09 15.31
CA THR A 79 -11.08 14.77 16.21
C THR A 79 -11.74 15.26 17.50
N SER A 80 -13.08 15.27 17.59
CA SER A 80 -13.83 15.59 18.83
C SER A 80 -13.95 14.38 19.77
N ALA A 81 -13.71 13.16 19.26
CA ALA A 81 -13.80 11.92 20.01
C ALA A 81 -12.75 11.79 21.12
N PRO A 82 -12.98 10.93 22.14
CA PRO A 82 -11.97 10.60 23.14
C PRO A 82 -10.68 10.05 22.54
N VAL A 83 -9.54 10.31 23.20
CA VAL A 83 -8.19 9.93 22.72
C VAL A 83 -8.09 8.43 22.47
N GLU A 84 -8.70 7.60 23.33
CA GLU A 84 -8.71 6.14 23.17
C GLU A 84 -9.43 5.69 21.89
N GLN A 85 -10.49 6.38 21.51
CA GLN A 85 -11.23 6.07 20.29
C GLN A 85 -10.41 6.43 19.06
N ILE A 86 -9.72 7.58 19.08
CA ILE A 86 -8.80 7.99 18.00
C ILE A 86 -7.66 6.98 17.88
N ARG A 87 -7.07 6.54 19.00
CA ARG A 87 -6.00 5.53 19.03
C ARG A 87 -6.47 4.19 18.46
N SER A 88 -7.67 3.74 18.78
CA SER A 88 -8.25 2.51 18.23
C SER A 88 -8.46 2.61 16.72
N MET A 89 -8.94 3.74 16.23
CA MET A 89 -9.10 4.02 14.80
C MET A 89 -7.75 4.02 14.06
N LEU A 90 -6.72 4.70 14.58
CA LEU A 90 -5.38 4.70 14.00
C LEU A 90 -4.78 3.28 13.94
N SER A 91 -4.97 2.48 15.00
CA SER A 91 -4.54 1.08 15.02
C SER A 91 -5.26 0.24 13.96
N SER A 92 -6.54 0.52 13.70
CA SER A 92 -7.32 -0.13 12.64
C SER A 92 -6.85 0.26 11.23
N VAL A 93 -6.50 1.54 11.02
CA VAL A 93 -5.87 2.01 9.77
C VAL A 93 -4.55 1.28 9.53
N ARG A 94 -3.70 1.24 10.57
CA ARG A 94 -2.40 0.56 10.53
C ARG A 94 -2.52 -0.93 10.19
N ARG A 95 -3.43 -1.64 10.85
CA ARG A 95 -3.69 -3.08 10.54
C ARG A 95 -4.16 -3.27 9.11
N GLY A 96 -5.08 -2.43 8.64
CA GLY A 96 -5.56 -2.48 7.26
C GLY A 96 -4.45 -2.25 6.24
N TYR A 97 -3.62 -1.24 6.47
CA TYR A 97 -2.48 -0.93 5.60
C TYR A 97 -1.45 -2.07 5.58
N LEU A 98 -1.03 -2.57 6.75
CA LEU A 98 -0.02 -3.64 6.86
C LEU A 98 -0.49 -4.97 6.29
N ARG A 99 -1.80 -5.23 6.21
CA ARG A 99 -2.36 -6.46 5.65
C ARG A 99 -2.15 -6.53 4.13
N PHE A 100 -2.34 -5.42 3.42
CA PHE A 100 -2.28 -5.35 1.96
C PHE A 100 -0.91 -4.93 1.43
N ALA A 101 -0.13 -4.18 2.21
CA ALA A 101 1.17 -3.65 1.79
C ALA A 101 2.15 -4.71 1.25
N PRO A 102 2.34 -5.90 1.89
CA PRO A 102 3.26 -6.91 1.36
C PRO A 102 2.75 -7.50 0.05
N VAL A 103 1.44 -7.76 -0.08
CA VAL A 103 0.86 -8.32 -1.32
C VAL A 103 1.04 -7.35 -2.48
N ILE A 104 0.73 -6.08 -2.26
CA ILE A 104 0.89 -5.01 -3.26
C ILE A 104 2.37 -4.83 -3.62
N GLY A 105 3.26 -4.81 -2.62
CA GLY A 105 4.69 -4.61 -2.84
C GLY A 105 5.35 -5.79 -3.55
N PHE A 106 5.00 -7.02 -3.21
CA PHE A 106 5.58 -8.20 -3.87
C PHE A 106 5.08 -8.40 -5.30
N ALA A 107 3.80 -8.10 -5.54
CA ALA A 107 3.24 -8.18 -6.88
C ALA A 107 3.93 -7.22 -7.86
N TRP A 108 4.44 -6.08 -7.37
CA TRP A 108 5.15 -5.08 -8.18
C TRP A 108 6.34 -5.65 -8.95
N TRP A 109 7.07 -6.61 -8.38
CA TRP A 109 8.22 -7.23 -9.02
C TRP A 109 7.90 -7.99 -10.31
N LEU A 110 6.69 -8.53 -10.43
CA LEU A 110 6.24 -9.27 -11.62
C LEU A 110 5.24 -8.48 -12.48
N LEU A 111 4.66 -7.40 -11.94
CA LEU A 111 3.58 -6.64 -12.58
C LEU A 111 3.98 -6.00 -13.91
N TRP A 112 5.24 -5.69 -14.09
CA TRP A 112 5.73 -5.09 -15.33
C TRP A 112 5.60 -6.05 -16.53
N ILE A 113 5.60 -7.39 -16.32
CA ILE A 113 5.41 -8.38 -17.38
C ILE A 113 4.01 -8.24 -18.01
N PRO A 114 2.89 -8.33 -17.27
CA PRO A 114 1.58 -8.10 -17.83
C PRO A 114 1.37 -6.68 -18.37
N VAL A 115 2.05 -5.68 -17.81
CA VAL A 115 2.03 -4.31 -18.37
C VAL A 115 2.70 -4.29 -19.76
N ALA A 116 3.87 -4.91 -19.92
CA ALA A 116 4.53 -5.01 -21.22
C ALA A 116 3.66 -5.71 -22.27
N VAL A 117 2.99 -6.81 -21.87
CA VAL A 117 2.04 -7.53 -22.75
C VAL A 117 0.84 -6.64 -23.13
N ALA A 118 0.32 -5.86 -22.20
CA ALA A 118 -0.79 -4.95 -22.45
C ALA A 118 -0.41 -3.83 -23.44
N ILE A 119 0.85 -3.36 -23.40
CA ILE A 119 1.37 -2.33 -24.32
C ILE A 119 1.69 -2.90 -25.71
N GLY A 120 1.69 -4.23 -25.86
CA GLY A 120 1.90 -4.86 -27.17
C GLY A 120 3.07 -5.82 -27.28
N PHE A 121 3.80 -6.07 -26.18
CA PHE A 121 4.82 -7.10 -26.16
C PHE A 121 4.22 -8.50 -26.35
N ASP A 122 4.77 -9.27 -27.27
CA ASP A 122 4.33 -10.65 -27.56
C ASP A 122 5.33 -11.66 -26.99
N PRO A 123 5.00 -12.28 -25.83
CA PRO A 123 5.88 -13.24 -25.17
C PRO A 123 6.00 -14.56 -25.97
N VAL A 124 5.07 -14.85 -26.87
CA VAL A 124 5.09 -16.06 -27.68
C VAL A 124 6.14 -15.94 -28.81
N ARG A 125 6.27 -14.73 -29.36
CA ARG A 125 7.30 -14.44 -30.37
C ARG A 125 8.70 -14.30 -29.81
N HIS A 126 8.80 -13.84 -28.55
CA HIS A 126 10.08 -13.55 -27.90
C HIS A 126 10.20 -14.22 -26.52
N PRO A 127 10.14 -15.57 -26.44
CA PRO A 127 10.13 -16.28 -25.15
C PRO A 127 11.41 -16.06 -24.34
N ASN A 128 12.55 -15.91 -24.99
CA ASN A 128 13.84 -15.72 -24.31
C ASN A 128 13.94 -14.39 -23.53
N SER A 129 13.15 -13.37 -23.88
CA SER A 129 13.13 -12.10 -23.15
C SER A 129 12.33 -12.18 -21.84
N LEU A 130 11.49 -13.20 -21.67
CA LEU A 130 10.77 -13.43 -20.39
C LEU A 130 11.67 -14.02 -19.31
N ILE A 131 12.69 -14.79 -19.69
CA ILE A 131 13.56 -15.51 -18.73
C ILE A 131 14.27 -14.55 -17.77
N PRO A 132 15.03 -13.53 -18.25
CA PRO A 132 15.68 -12.57 -17.34
C PRO A 132 14.66 -11.82 -16.51
N SER A 133 13.51 -11.53 -17.08
CA SER A 133 12.40 -10.83 -16.43
C SER A 133 11.81 -11.62 -15.28
N LEU A 134 11.58 -12.91 -15.47
CA LEU A 134 11.11 -13.81 -14.43
C LEU A 134 12.17 -14.00 -13.34
N VAL A 135 13.44 -14.15 -13.72
CA VAL A 135 14.54 -14.29 -12.75
C VAL A 135 14.63 -13.06 -11.86
N VAL A 136 14.58 -11.85 -12.43
CA VAL A 136 14.59 -10.60 -11.65
C VAL A 136 13.33 -10.47 -10.79
N GLY A 137 12.16 -10.79 -11.34
CA GLY A 137 10.89 -10.73 -10.62
C GLY A 137 10.83 -11.69 -9.43
N VAL A 138 11.14 -12.96 -9.67
CA VAL A 138 11.15 -14.00 -8.62
C VAL A 138 12.26 -13.74 -7.61
N GLY A 139 13.45 -13.36 -8.07
CA GLY A 139 14.58 -12.96 -7.21
C GLY A 139 14.25 -11.78 -6.32
N GLY A 140 13.58 -10.76 -6.87
CA GLY A 140 13.10 -9.59 -6.13
C GLY A 140 12.07 -9.95 -5.06
N ILE A 141 11.11 -10.85 -5.38
CA ILE A 141 10.14 -11.35 -4.41
C ILE A 141 10.86 -12.14 -3.31
N ALA A 142 11.76 -13.06 -3.67
CA ALA A 142 12.50 -13.86 -2.71
C ALA A 142 13.35 -13.00 -1.77
N ALA A 143 14.08 -12.04 -2.30
CA ALA A 143 14.88 -11.08 -1.53
C ALA A 143 13.99 -10.23 -0.61
N SER A 144 12.88 -9.71 -1.12
CA SER A 144 11.93 -8.91 -0.34
C SER A 144 11.30 -9.73 0.80
N LEU A 145 10.92 -10.98 0.53
CA LEU A 145 10.35 -11.89 1.52
C LEU A 145 11.38 -12.29 2.59
N TRP A 146 12.64 -12.52 2.18
CA TRP A 146 13.73 -12.82 3.10
C TRP A 146 14.00 -11.63 4.01
N LEU A 147 14.10 -10.41 3.47
CA LEU A 147 14.26 -9.17 4.24
C LEU A 147 13.09 -8.97 5.21
N TYR A 148 11.85 -9.19 4.76
CA TYR A 148 10.66 -9.06 5.59
C TYR A 148 10.68 -10.07 6.75
N ARG A 149 11.00 -11.33 6.48
CA ARG A 149 11.13 -12.37 7.53
C ARG A 149 12.28 -12.08 8.48
N HIS A 150 13.42 -11.62 7.96
CA HIS A 150 14.56 -11.25 8.79
C HIS A 150 14.22 -10.07 9.72
N ALA A 151 13.55 -9.06 9.20
CA ALA A 151 13.06 -7.92 9.98
C ALA A 151 12.04 -8.32 11.07
N LEU A 152 11.21 -9.34 10.81
CA LEU A 152 10.27 -9.86 11.82
C LEU A 152 10.95 -10.65 12.93
N ARG A 153 12.04 -11.38 12.62
CA ARG A 153 12.80 -12.22 13.59
C ARG A 153 13.76 -11.41 14.45
N SER A 154 14.21 -10.26 13.97
CA SER A 154 15.10 -9.38 14.70
C SER A 154 14.33 -8.62 15.78
N GLU A 155 14.45 -9.04 17.04
CA GLU A 155 13.90 -8.35 18.22
C GLU A 155 14.64 -7.04 18.56
N GLN A 156 15.73 -6.74 17.87
CA GLN A 156 16.56 -5.58 18.11
C GLN A 156 15.89 -4.27 17.66
N THR A 157 16.37 -3.17 18.19
CA THR A 157 15.91 -1.77 17.99
C THR A 157 15.64 -1.40 16.52
N GLY A 158 16.33 -2.07 15.57
CA GLY A 158 16.15 -1.92 14.14
C GLY A 158 14.79 -2.41 13.61
N ALA A 159 14.21 -3.48 14.19
CA ALA A 159 12.92 -3.99 13.75
C ALA A 159 11.76 -3.07 14.13
N LYS A 160 11.83 -2.39 15.29
CA LYS A 160 10.89 -1.33 15.67
C LYS A 160 10.98 -0.16 14.71
N ALA A 161 12.18 0.30 14.37
CA ALA A 161 12.41 1.38 13.42
C ALA A 161 11.91 1.03 12.00
N TRP A 162 12.06 -0.23 11.56
CA TRP A 162 11.56 -0.71 10.27
C TRP A 162 10.03 -0.80 10.24
N ARG A 163 9.41 -1.33 11.29
CA ARG A 163 7.95 -1.36 11.44
C ARG A 163 7.36 0.06 11.45
N THR A 164 8.03 1.00 12.10
CA THR A 164 7.64 2.42 12.10
C THR A 164 7.80 3.05 10.71
N ARG A 165 8.85 2.69 9.97
CA ARG A 165 9.05 3.15 8.58
C ARG A 165 8.02 2.53 7.61
N LEU A 166 7.68 1.24 7.76
CA LEU A 166 6.65 0.56 6.98
C LEU A 166 5.24 1.07 7.29
N ALA A 167 4.97 1.41 8.55
CA ALA A 167 3.70 2.01 8.96
C ALA A 167 3.53 3.46 8.46
N GLY A 168 4.62 4.04 7.90
CA GLY A 168 4.66 5.41 7.40
C GLY A 168 4.95 6.43 8.51
N LYS A 169 5.82 7.39 8.19
CA LYS A 169 6.17 8.51 9.10
C LYS A 169 4.93 9.28 9.57
N SER A 170 3.89 9.31 8.74
CA SER A 170 2.63 10.00 9.03
C SER A 170 1.85 9.37 10.18
N LEU A 171 1.79 8.03 10.24
CA LEU A 171 1.06 7.33 11.29
C LEU A 171 1.81 7.40 12.61
N SER A 172 3.14 7.26 12.60
CA SER A 172 3.97 7.39 13.80
C SER A 172 3.95 8.81 14.36
N ALA A 173 3.91 9.84 13.51
CA ALA A 173 3.78 11.22 13.94
C ALA A 173 2.41 11.49 14.60
N ALA A 174 1.33 10.89 14.06
CA ALA A 174 0.01 10.98 14.67
C ALA A 174 -0.06 10.27 16.03
N GLU A 175 0.55 9.08 16.17
CA GLU A 175 0.64 8.36 17.44
C GLU A 175 1.44 9.17 18.48
N THR A 176 2.58 9.78 18.09
CA THR A 176 3.38 10.61 18.98
C THR A 176 2.61 11.85 19.47
N ALA A 177 1.86 12.51 18.56
CA ALA A 177 1.02 13.64 18.93
C ALA A 177 -0.09 13.26 19.92
N LEU A 178 -0.67 12.06 19.80
CA LEU A 178 -1.65 11.54 20.77
C LEU A 178 -1.03 11.24 22.13
N ASP A 179 0.18 10.69 22.17
CA ASP A 179 0.91 10.45 23.44
C ASP A 179 1.26 11.76 24.16
N GLU A 180 1.53 12.84 23.41
CA GLU A 180 1.72 14.19 24.00
C GLU A 180 0.42 14.73 24.60
N ILE A 181 -0.74 14.51 23.95
CA ILE A 181 -2.05 14.92 24.49
C ILE A 181 -2.34 14.21 25.80
N GLU A 182 -2.10 12.91 25.88
CA GLU A 182 -2.35 12.10 27.08
C GLU A 182 -1.46 12.55 28.24
N LYS A 183 -0.17 12.79 27.99
CA LYS A 183 0.75 13.32 28.99
C LYS A 183 0.37 14.72 29.50
N ALA A 184 -0.19 15.55 28.63
CA ALA A 184 -0.64 16.89 28.99
C ALA A 184 -1.96 16.87 29.81
N ALA A 185 -2.80 15.85 29.63
CA ALA A 185 -4.06 15.70 30.35
C ALA A 185 -3.89 15.15 31.79
N ILE A 186 -2.75 14.49 32.08
CA ILE A 186 -2.41 13.91 33.39
C ILE A 186 -1.69 14.94 34.30
N ARG A 187 -1.21 16.04 33.77
CA ARG A 187 -0.59 17.15 34.51
C ARG A 187 -1.59 18.26 34.84
#